data_c987b8f36afc074a8e0b7cffcd6836be
#
_entry.id   c987b8f36afc074a8e0b7cffcd6836be
#
_cell.length_a   1.000
_cell.length_b   1.000
_cell.length_c   1.000
_cell.angle_alpha   90.00
_cell.angle_beta   90.00
_cell.angle_gamma   90.00
#
_symmetry.space_group_name_H-M   'P 1'
#
loop_
_entity.id
_entity.type
_entity.pdbx_description
1 polymer ?
#
loop_
_entity_poly.entity_id
_entity_poly.type
_entity_poly.pdbx_seq_one_letter_code
_entity_poly.pdbx_strand_id
1 'polypeptide(L)'
;YTSVCSAKHLPGYVDNHDKYQEKGVDLIVCISVNDPFVMEAWGKSQNVKDKVLMMADPFLSFTKAIGADVDKSARGLGVRSNRYTMLIDNLKVIKLQEEEDAGACEVSAAQNFLNLV
;
A
#
# COMPACT_ATOMS: atom_id res chain seq x y z
N TYR A 1 -0.45 -7.95 6.54
CA TYR A 1 0.03 -9.31 6.86
C TYR A 1 -0.58 -10.43 6.00
N THR A 2 -1.44 -10.09 5.02
CA THR A 2 -1.94 -11.13 4.12
C THR A 2 -0.84 -11.59 3.15
N SER A 3 -1.03 -12.75 2.51
CA SER A 3 0.03 -13.45 1.77
C SER A 3 0.62 -12.61 0.62
N VAL A 4 -0.20 -12.05 -0.26
CA VAL A 4 0.28 -11.28 -1.41
C VAL A 4 0.89 -9.95 -0.97
N CYS A 5 0.30 -9.31 0.05
CA CYS A 5 0.84 -8.07 0.61
C CYS A 5 2.24 -8.27 1.17
N SER A 6 2.46 -9.37 1.89
CA SER A 6 3.74 -9.66 2.53
C SER A 6 4.76 -10.29 1.60
N ALA A 7 4.32 -10.99 0.54
CA ALA A 7 5.22 -11.68 -0.36
C ALA A 7 5.61 -10.86 -1.58
N LYS A 8 4.75 -9.95 -2.05
CA LYS A 8 4.95 -9.23 -3.32
C LYS A 8 4.80 -7.71 -3.21
N HIS A 9 3.69 -7.23 -2.67
CA HIS A 9 3.35 -5.81 -2.75
C HIS A 9 4.33 -4.95 -1.94
N LEU A 10 4.37 -5.15 -0.64
CA LEU A 10 5.26 -4.39 0.24
C LEU A 10 6.74 -4.63 -0.05
N PRO A 11 7.22 -5.89 -0.20
CA PRO A 11 8.62 -6.12 -0.51
C PRO A 11 9.07 -5.46 -1.81
N GLY A 12 8.21 -5.40 -2.82
CA GLY A 12 8.52 -4.72 -4.07
C GLY A 12 8.86 -3.25 -3.87
N TYR A 13 8.12 -2.56 -3.01
CA TYR A 13 8.39 -1.15 -2.71
C TYR A 13 9.63 -0.95 -1.85
N VAL A 14 9.90 -1.86 -0.93
CA VAL A 14 11.14 -1.83 -0.13
C VAL A 14 12.36 -2.02 -1.05
N ASP A 15 12.30 -3.00 -1.95
CA ASP A 15 13.41 -3.31 -2.86
C ASP A 15 13.66 -2.21 -3.89
N ASN A 16 12.61 -1.50 -4.32
CA ASN A 16 12.71 -0.45 -5.34
C ASN A 16 12.75 0.97 -4.73
N HIS A 17 12.93 1.10 -3.43
CA HIS A 17 12.93 2.40 -2.73
C HIS A 17 13.88 3.40 -3.38
N ASP A 18 15.13 3.00 -3.66
CA ASP A 18 16.13 3.90 -4.23
C ASP A 18 15.73 4.36 -5.64
N LYS A 19 15.10 3.49 -6.43
CA LYS A 19 14.62 3.83 -7.77
C LYS A 19 13.50 4.87 -7.72
N TYR A 20 12.61 4.78 -6.73
CA TYR A 20 11.59 5.79 -6.52
C TYR A 20 12.18 7.12 -6.08
N GLN A 21 13.20 7.10 -5.22
CA GLN A 21 13.90 8.33 -4.83
C GLN A 21 14.57 9.01 -6.03
N GLU A 22 15.17 8.26 -6.92
CA GLU A 22 15.76 8.78 -8.17
C GLU A 22 14.73 9.48 -9.05
N LYS A 23 13.48 9.05 -8.99
CA LYS A 23 12.35 9.66 -9.72
C LYS A 23 11.76 10.88 -9.01
N GLY A 24 12.30 11.28 -7.87
CA GLY A 24 11.83 12.44 -7.12
C GLY A 24 10.75 12.14 -6.09
N VAL A 25 10.51 10.88 -5.76
CA VAL A 25 9.58 10.50 -4.70
C VAL A 25 10.26 10.68 -3.35
N ASP A 26 9.70 11.55 -2.51
CA ASP A 26 10.27 11.88 -1.20
C ASP A 26 9.95 10.86 -0.13
N LEU A 27 8.76 10.23 -0.20
CA LEU A 27 8.26 9.36 0.85
C LEU A 27 7.38 8.26 0.25
N ILE A 28 7.61 7.02 0.69
CA ILE A 28 6.73 5.89 0.38
C ILE A 28 5.94 5.56 1.64
N VAL A 29 4.62 5.50 1.52
CA VAL A 29 3.70 5.19 2.62
C VAL A 29 2.94 3.92 2.30
N CYS A 30 2.88 3.01 3.28
CA CYS A 30 1.99 1.85 3.24
C CYS A 30 0.86 2.09 4.23
N ILE A 31 -0.37 2.17 3.72
CA ILE A 31 -1.55 2.35 4.56
C ILE A 31 -2.47 1.13 4.44
N SER A 32 -3.05 0.71 5.54
CA SER A 32 -3.92 -0.46 5.57
C SER A 32 -4.98 -0.31 6.66
N VAL A 33 -6.10 -1.01 6.48
CA VAL A 33 -7.18 -1.10 7.47
C VAL A 33 -6.75 -2.10 8.55
N ASN A 34 -5.91 -1.63 9.46
CA ASN A 34 -5.39 -2.35 10.61
C ASN A 34 -5.10 -1.34 11.71
N ASP A 35 -4.81 -1.83 12.92
CA ASP A 35 -4.39 -0.96 14.01
C ASP A 35 -2.89 -0.63 13.93
N PRO A 36 -2.43 0.41 14.66
CA PRO A 36 -1.02 0.82 14.61
C PRO A 36 -0.04 -0.25 15.07
N PHE A 37 -0.44 -1.10 16.00
CA PHE A 37 0.44 -2.16 16.52
C PHE A 37 0.69 -3.23 15.47
N VAL A 38 -0.35 -3.62 14.73
CA VAL A 38 -0.22 -4.56 13.62
C VAL A 38 0.66 -3.97 12.52
N MET A 39 0.46 -2.70 12.18
CA MET A 39 1.26 -2.04 11.14
C MET A 39 2.72 -1.94 11.53
N GLU A 40 3.02 -1.64 12.78
CA GLU A 40 4.39 -1.61 13.27
C GLU A 40 5.04 -3.01 13.20
N ALA A 41 4.35 -4.03 13.69
CA ALA A 41 4.85 -5.40 13.66
C ALA A 41 5.08 -5.89 12.24
N TRP A 42 4.18 -5.59 11.33
CA TRP A 42 4.31 -5.95 9.93
C TRP A 42 5.52 -5.27 9.29
N GLY A 43 5.70 -3.98 9.51
CA GLY A 43 6.87 -3.25 9.03
C GLY A 43 8.17 -3.85 9.53
N LYS A 44 8.24 -4.21 10.81
CA LYS A 44 9.43 -4.86 11.39
C LYS A 44 9.68 -6.22 10.75
N SER A 45 8.64 -7.02 10.56
CA SER A 45 8.76 -8.35 9.92
C SER A 45 9.25 -8.27 8.48
N GLN A 46 8.96 -7.17 7.79
CA GLN A 46 9.37 -6.94 6.40
C GLN A 46 10.68 -6.14 6.28
N ASN A 47 11.29 -5.77 7.40
CA ASN A 47 12.53 -4.98 7.43
C ASN A 47 12.43 -3.67 6.64
N VAL A 48 11.28 -3.00 6.70
CA VAL A 48 11.07 -1.76 5.94
C VAL A 48 11.96 -0.62 6.43
N LYS A 49 12.33 -0.61 7.70
CA LYS A 49 13.17 0.42 8.34
C LYS A 49 12.63 1.82 8.02
N ASP A 50 13.44 2.70 7.46
CA ASP A 50 13.05 4.05 7.07
C ASP A 50 12.57 4.14 5.62
N LYS A 51 12.56 3.02 4.88
CA LYS A 51 12.22 3.03 3.46
C LYS A 51 10.73 3.23 3.20
N VAL A 52 9.88 2.69 4.07
CA VAL A 52 8.42 2.78 3.96
C VAL A 52 7.85 3.17 5.31
N LEU A 53 7.03 4.23 5.32
CA LEU A 53 6.28 4.62 6.51
C LEU A 53 5.01 3.79 6.60
N MET A 54 4.86 3.03 7.69
CA MET A 54 3.69 2.19 7.92
C MET A 54 2.62 2.98 8.65
N MET A 55 1.43 3.11 8.04
CA MET A 55 0.31 3.87 8.60
C MET A 55 -0.92 3.00 8.75
N ALA A 56 -1.73 3.29 9.76
CA ALA A 56 -2.95 2.57 10.07
C ALA A 56 -4.19 3.39 9.73
N ASP A 57 -5.21 2.72 9.18
CA ASP A 57 -6.54 3.30 8.95
C ASP A 57 -7.60 2.38 9.59
N PRO A 58 -7.63 2.26 10.94
CA PRO A 58 -8.44 1.25 11.61
C PRO A 58 -9.94 1.46 11.46
N PHE A 59 -10.38 2.69 11.25
CA PHE A 59 -11.79 3.04 11.12
C PHE A 59 -12.22 3.28 9.67
N LEU A 60 -11.38 2.96 8.71
CA LEU A 60 -11.62 3.15 7.26
C LEU A 60 -11.86 4.62 6.87
N SER A 61 -11.49 5.58 7.69
CA SER A 61 -11.76 7.00 7.40
C SER A 61 -11.14 7.44 6.07
N PHE A 62 -9.87 7.12 5.86
CA PHE A 62 -9.18 7.42 4.61
C PHE A 62 -9.65 6.49 3.48
N THR A 63 -9.73 5.19 3.76
CA THR A 63 -10.08 4.16 2.77
C THR A 63 -11.45 4.43 2.14
N LYS A 64 -12.45 4.77 2.95
CA LYS A 64 -13.78 5.13 2.44
C LYS A 64 -13.79 6.46 1.70
N ALA A 65 -13.02 7.43 2.17
CA ALA A 65 -12.95 8.75 1.54
C ALA A 65 -12.44 8.68 0.11
N ILE A 66 -11.53 7.74 -0.20
CA ILE A 66 -11.01 7.54 -1.56
C ILE A 66 -11.78 6.48 -2.34
N GLY A 67 -12.82 5.88 -1.75
CA GLY A 67 -13.66 4.87 -2.41
C GLY A 67 -12.97 3.52 -2.62
N ALA A 68 -11.99 3.18 -1.78
CA ALA A 68 -11.19 1.96 -1.93
C ALA A 68 -11.61 0.84 -0.96
N ASP A 69 -12.72 1.00 -0.23
CA ASP A 69 -13.21 -0.03 0.68
C ASP A 69 -13.80 -1.23 -0.07
N VAL A 70 -13.58 -2.41 0.48
CA VAL A 70 -14.07 -3.67 -0.08
C VAL A 70 -14.46 -4.62 1.04
N ASP A 71 -15.57 -5.33 0.86
CA ASP A 71 -16.06 -6.31 1.83
C ASP A 71 -15.35 -7.65 1.64
N LYS A 72 -14.56 -8.04 2.65
CA LYS A 72 -13.85 -9.32 2.73
C LYS A 72 -14.38 -10.17 3.89
N SER A 73 -15.62 -9.95 4.32
CA SER A 73 -16.24 -10.67 5.44
C SER A 73 -16.27 -12.18 5.19
N ALA A 74 -16.43 -12.63 3.94
CA ALA A 74 -16.43 -14.05 3.59
C ALA A 74 -15.11 -14.75 3.97
N ARG A 75 -14.01 -14.01 4.09
CA ARG A 75 -12.71 -14.52 4.52
C ARG A 75 -12.38 -14.19 5.98
N GLY A 76 -13.37 -13.70 6.74
CA GLY A 76 -13.17 -13.33 8.12
C GLY A 76 -12.42 -12.01 8.33
N LEU A 77 -12.28 -11.20 7.30
CA LEU A 77 -11.50 -9.97 7.36
C LEU A 77 -12.35 -8.70 7.54
N GLY A 78 -13.68 -8.82 7.35
CA GLY A 78 -14.56 -7.67 7.39
C GLY A 78 -14.37 -6.74 6.21
N VAL A 79 -14.65 -5.45 6.40
CA VAL A 79 -14.43 -4.44 5.36
C VAL A 79 -12.97 -3.99 5.42
N ARG A 80 -12.30 -4.06 4.31
CA ARG A 80 -10.87 -3.74 4.17
C ARG A 80 -10.65 -2.79 3.00
N SER A 81 -9.39 -2.51 2.71
CA SER A 81 -8.99 -1.73 1.53
C SER A 81 -8.74 -2.64 0.35
N ASN A 82 -9.16 -2.21 -0.84
CA ASN A 82 -8.67 -2.78 -2.09
C ASN A 82 -7.16 -2.52 -2.20
N ARG A 83 -6.48 -3.23 -3.09
CA ARG A 83 -5.07 -3.00 -3.37
C ARG A 83 -4.94 -1.91 -4.41
N TYR A 84 -4.16 -0.89 -4.09
CA TYR A 84 -3.91 0.22 -4.99
C TYR A 84 -2.54 0.82 -4.72
N THR A 85 -2.07 1.61 -5.68
CA THR A 85 -0.91 2.48 -5.51
C THR A 85 -1.24 3.84 -6.12
N MET A 86 -0.87 4.92 -5.45
CA MET A 86 -1.06 6.25 -5.99
C MET A 86 0.16 7.14 -5.73
N LEU A 87 0.42 8.03 -6.69
CA LEU A 87 1.41 9.08 -6.57
C LEU A 87 0.68 10.36 -6.20
N ILE A 88 1.10 10.99 -5.10
CA ILE A 88 0.51 12.23 -4.60
C ILE A 88 1.57 13.32 -4.63
N ASP A 89 1.23 14.47 -5.20
CA ASP A 89 2.07 15.66 -5.20
C ASP A 89 1.24 16.86 -4.74
N ASN A 90 1.71 17.53 -3.69
CA ASN A 90 1.07 18.71 -3.13
C ASN A 90 -0.42 18.48 -2.86
N LEU A 91 -0.75 17.37 -2.19
CA LEU A 91 -2.11 16.94 -1.82
C LEU A 91 -3.01 16.56 -3.00
N LYS A 92 -2.45 16.42 -4.20
CA LYS A 92 -3.19 15.99 -5.38
C LYS A 92 -2.73 14.62 -5.84
N VAL A 93 -3.69 13.76 -6.19
CA VAL A 93 -3.41 12.46 -6.79
C VAL A 93 -3.04 12.67 -8.27
N ILE A 94 -1.78 12.37 -8.60
CA ILE A 94 -1.24 12.51 -9.96
C ILE A 94 -1.45 11.25 -10.77
N LYS A 95 -1.21 10.09 -10.15
CA LYS A 95 -1.38 8.77 -10.76
C LYS A 95 -2.06 7.84 -9.77
N LEU A 96 -2.94 6.98 -10.25
CA LEU A 96 -3.61 5.96 -9.46
C LEU A 96 -3.70 4.67 -10.26
N GLN A 97 -3.26 3.58 -9.68
CA GLN A 97 -3.42 2.23 -10.22
C GLN A 97 -4.10 1.37 -9.16
N GLU A 98 -5.33 0.95 -9.42
CA GLU A 98 -6.11 0.12 -8.54
C GLU A 98 -6.27 -1.27 -9.15
N GLU A 99 -6.04 -2.31 -8.36
CA GLU A 99 -6.28 -3.68 -8.82
C GLU A 99 -7.77 -3.96 -8.92
N GLU A 100 -8.18 -4.72 -9.93
CA GLU A 100 -9.57 -5.17 -10.06
C GLU A 100 -9.94 -6.14 -8.95
N ASP A 101 -8.97 -6.98 -8.53
CA ASP A 101 -9.12 -7.92 -7.43
C ASP A 101 -8.05 -7.62 -6.38
N ALA A 102 -8.46 -7.43 -5.12
CA ALA A 102 -7.55 -7.16 -4.01
C ALA A 102 -6.49 -8.26 -3.80
N GLY A 103 -6.72 -9.48 -4.31
CA GLY A 103 -5.75 -10.56 -4.28
C GLY A 103 -4.66 -10.46 -5.35
N ALA A 104 -4.85 -9.64 -6.38
CA ALA A 104 -3.88 -9.45 -7.45
C ALA A 104 -2.84 -8.39 -7.08
N CYS A 105 -1.63 -8.52 -7.62
CA CYS A 105 -0.57 -7.52 -7.47
C CYS A 105 0.15 -7.38 -8.80
N GLU A 106 -0.42 -6.58 -9.70
CA GLU A 106 0.07 -6.34 -11.05
C GLU A 106 0.26 -4.85 -11.31
N VAL A 107 -0.84 -4.13 -11.56
CA VAL A 107 -0.77 -2.68 -11.88
C VAL A 107 -0.28 -1.84 -10.70
N SER A 108 -0.50 -2.32 -9.45
CA SER A 108 -0.03 -1.65 -8.25
C SER A 108 1.35 -2.11 -7.79
N ALA A 109 1.93 -3.12 -8.44
CA ALA A 109 3.27 -3.62 -8.10
C ALA A 109 4.32 -2.53 -8.33
N ALA A 110 5.31 -2.49 -7.45
CA ALA A 110 6.35 -1.44 -7.47
C ALA A 110 7.05 -1.34 -8.83
N GLN A 111 7.40 -2.48 -9.42
CA GLN A 111 8.10 -2.52 -10.70
C GLN A 111 7.25 -1.91 -11.82
N ASN A 112 5.96 -2.18 -11.83
CA ASN A 112 5.06 -1.69 -12.86
C ASN A 112 4.70 -0.22 -12.65
N PHE A 113 4.43 0.19 -11.42
CA PHE A 113 4.09 1.58 -11.11
C PHE A 113 5.27 2.53 -11.31
N LEU A 114 6.49 2.04 -11.13
CA LEU A 114 7.70 2.82 -11.33
C LEU A 114 7.77 3.41 -12.75
N ASN A 115 7.23 2.71 -13.73
CA ASN A 115 7.21 3.17 -15.12
C ASN A 115 6.28 4.36 -15.34
N LEU A 116 5.38 4.64 -14.40
CA LEU A 116 4.41 5.74 -14.48
C LEU A 116 4.84 6.99 -13.70
N VAL A 117 5.87 6.87 -12.91
CA VAL A 117 6.36 7.95 -12.03
C VAL A 117 7.35 8.86 -12.73
#